data_3768a3139dd8e940233d659af7b8a079
#
_entry.id   3768a3139dd8e940233d659af7b8a079
#
_cell.length_a   1.000
_cell.length_b   1.000
_cell.length_c   1.000
_cell.angle_alpha   90.00
_cell.angle_beta   90.00
_cell.angle_gamma   90.00
#
_symmetry.space_group_name_H-M   'P 1'
#
loop_
_entity.id
_entity.type
_entity.pdbx_description
1 polymer ?
#
loop_
_entity_poly.entity_id
_entity_poly.type
_entity_poly.pdbx_seq_one_letter_code
_entity_poly.pdbx_strand_id
1 'polypeptide(L)'
;MREAVEQLLLPAECLLCRALLSFRDSARLVCDVCRHRWRPVRAPWCPRCGQPEPLFGGCRLCAEWPAAFGRARSAVWLDGGARDAVHALKYGGLPRIATDLAAAMVGLDVPGLDSGLLIPVPLGRARLRTRGYNQSERLARALGRRWGRPVVDLLVRTRDTAAQTALTPEARLANVAGAFAMRNDKYGMRNEGQPANSAFRIPHSALERPLILVDDVFTTGATLAEAARALDQAGARTVSAVTFGRAVVPDFT
;
A
#
# COMPACT_ATOMS: atom_id res chain seq x y z
N MET A 1 -2.30 30.13 20.77
CA MET A 1 -2.74 31.44 20.27
C MET A 1 -2.35 31.65 18.81
N ARG A 2 -1.08 31.45 18.40
CA ARG A 2 -0.62 31.58 17.00
C ARG A 2 -1.38 30.64 16.03
N GLU A 3 -1.52 29.37 16.38
CA GLU A 3 -2.24 28.37 15.57
C GLU A 3 -3.74 28.66 15.39
N ALA A 4 -4.41 29.25 16.41
CA ALA A 4 -5.80 29.66 16.32
C ALA A 4 -6.00 30.85 15.37
N VAL A 5 -5.03 31.76 15.33
CA VAL A 5 -5.02 32.90 14.40
C VAL A 5 -4.73 32.41 12.97
N GLU A 6 -3.79 31.49 12.80
CA GLU A 6 -3.48 30.88 11.50
C GLU A 6 -4.70 30.18 10.90
N GLN A 7 -5.48 29.46 11.71
CA GLN A 7 -6.70 28.78 11.26
C GLN A 7 -7.86 29.74 10.98
N LEU A 8 -7.91 30.88 11.64
CA LEU A 8 -8.88 31.94 11.34
C LEU A 8 -8.59 32.58 9.98
N LEU A 9 -7.31 32.71 9.63
CA LEU A 9 -6.88 33.33 8.37
C LEU A 9 -6.81 32.33 7.21
N LEU A 10 -6.47 31.07 7.51
CA LEU A 10 -6.30 29.98 6.54
C LEU A 10 -6.96 28.72 7.09
N PRO A 11 -8.30 28.64 7.08
CA PRO A 11 -9.01 27.51 7.62
C PRO A 11 -8.69 26.24 6.83
N ALA A 12 -8.34 25.16 7.56
CA ALA A 12 -8.15 23.85 6.95
C ALA A 12 -9.52 23.27 6.56
N GLU A 13 -9.64 22.81 5.31
CA GLU A 13 -10.84 22.18 4.79
C GLU A 13 -10.63 20.70 4.54
N CYS A 14 -11.70 19.92 4.70
CA CYS A 14 -11.72 18.54 4.29
C CYS A 14 -11.59 18.43 2.77
N LEU A 15 -10.61 17.66 2.30
CA LEU A 15 -10.35 17.44 0.89
C LEU A 15 -11.56 16.88 0.12
N LEU A 16 -12.41 16.07 0.80
CA LEU A 16 -13.51 15.35 0.16
C LEU A 16 -14.84 16.12 0.18
N CYS A 17 -15.19 16.78 1.29
CA CYS A 17 -16.49 17.42 1.43
C CYS A 17 -16.41 18.95 1.62
N ARG A 18 -15.20 19.52 1.67
CA ARG A 18 -14.94 20.94 1.89
C ARG A 18 -15.42 21.52 3.22
N ALA A 19 -15.92 20.68 4.13
CA ALA A 19 -16.23 21.12 5.48
C ALA A 19 -14.97 21.61 6.20
N LEU A 20 -15.10 22.65 7.00
CA LEU A 20 -14.01 23.14 7.84
C LEU A 20 -13.58 22.07 8.84
N LEU A 21 -12.29 21.86 8.93
CA LEU A 21 -11.70 20.98 9.94
C LEU A 21 -11.55 21.72 11.25
N SER A 22 -11.78 21.04 12.37
CA SER A 22 -11.53 21.63 13.68
C SER A 22 -10.04 21.92 13.85
N PHE A 23 -9.71 22.86 14.72
CA PHE A 23 -8.32 23.17 15.06
C PHE A 23 -7.51 21.93 15.47
N ARG A 24 -8.13 21.03 16.24
CA ARG A 24 -7.51 19.77 16.65
C ARG A 24 -7.24 18.82 15.49
N ASP A 25 -7.97 18.97 14.39
CA ASP A 25 -7.90 18.12 13.20
C ASP A 25 -7.17 18.77 12.03
N SER A 26 -6.59 19.98 12.23
CA SER A 26 -5.89 20.72 11.17
C SER A 26 -4.72 19.99 10.53
N ALA A 27 -4.14 19.00 11.22
CA ALA A 27 -3.11 18.13 10.69
C ALA A 27 -3.64 17.06 9.70
N ARG A 28 -4.97 16.85 9.65
CA ARG A 28 -5.66 15.90 8.76
C ARG A 28 -6.06 16.57 7.46
N LEU A 29 -6.30 15.77 6.45
CA LEU A 29 -6.87 16.22 5.16
C LEU A 29 -8.30 15.69 4.96
N VAL A 30 -8.74 14.72 5.75
CA VAL A 30 -10.08 14.12 5.65
C VAL A 30 -10.76 14.18 7.01
N CYS A 31 -11.96 14.79 7.08
CA CYS A 31 -12.75 14.87 8.29
C CYS A 31 -13.27 13.48 8.75
N ASP A 32 -13.65 13.37 10.02
CA ASP A 32 -14.16 12.12 10.58
C ASP A 32 -15.41 11.64 9.87
N VAL A 33 -16.34 12.53 9.50
CA VAL A 33 -17.55 12.16 8.75
C VAL A 33 -17.21 11.48 7.43
N CYS A 34 -16.29 12.03 6.65
CA CYS A 34 -15.88 11.42 5.39
C CYS A 34 -15.17 10.08 5.60
N ARG A 35 -14.36 9.95 6.65
CA ARG A 35 -13.69 8.68 6.97
C ARG A 35 -14.67 7.59 7.42
N HIS A 36 -15.69 7.94 8.19
CA HIS A 36 -16.75 7.00 8.60
C HIS A 36 -17.62 6.54 7.42
N ARG A 37 -17.69 7.30 6.34
CA ARG A 37 -18.37 6.90 5.10
C ARG A 37 -17.57 5.91 4.26
N TRP A 38 -16.29 5.70 4.53
CA TRP A 38 -15.53 4.65 3.87
C TRP A 38 -16.06 3.29 4.31
N ARG A 39 -16.54 2.50 3.35
CA ARG A 39 -17.12 1.18 3.63
C ARG A 39 -16.01 0.17 3.95
N PRO A 40 -15.94 -0.38 5.17
CA PRO A 40 -14.93 -1.39 5.49
C PRO A 40 -15.17 -2.68 4.71
N VAL A 41 -14.10 -3.35 4.30
CA VAL A 41 -14.17 -4.72 3.78
C VAL A 41 -14.35 -5.65 4.97
N ARG A 42 -15.50 -6.36 5.01
CA ARG A 42 -15.88 -7.24 6.13
C ARG A 42 -15.98 -8.69 5.70
N ALA A 43 -15.80 -9.61 6.66
CA ALA A 43 -16.10 -11.03 6.50
C ALA A 43 -17.61 -11.24 6.18
N PRO A 44 -17.98 -12.37 5.51
CA PRO A 44 -17.12 -13.50 5.14
C PRO A 44 -16.28 -13.23 3.89
N TRP A 45 -15.06 -13.72 3.88
CA TRP A 45 -14.10 -13.57 2.78
C TRP A 45 -13.14 -14.75 2.65
N CYS A 46 -12.49 -14.88 1.51
CA CYS A 46 -11.39 -15.80 1.32
C CYS A 46 -10.30 -15.57 2.41
N PRO A 47 -9.93 -16.59 3.20
CA PRO A 47 -8.96 -16.44 4.28
C PRO A 47 -7.59 -15.97 3.79
N ARG A 48 -7.25 -16.23 2.54
CA ARG A 48 -5.97 -15.87 1.94
C ARG A 48 -5.98 -14.45 1.37
N CYS A 49 -6.81 -14.14 0.39
CA CYS A 49 -6.75 -12.86 -0.31
C CYS A 49 -7.80 -11.83 0.12
N GLY A 50 -8.74 -12.19 1.00
CA GLY A 50 -9.81 -11.29 1.41
C GLY A 50 -10.88 -11.03 0.32
N GLN A 51 -10.96 -11.88 -0.73
CA GLN A 51 -12.07 -11.80 -1.68
C GLN A 51 -13.37 -12.13 -0.96
N PRO A 52 -14.43 -11.28 -1.09
CA PRO A 52 -15.71 -11.56 -0.47
C PRO A 52 -16.35 -12.86 -0.96
N GLU A 53 -17.10 -13.50 -0.09
CA GLU A 53 -17.93 -14.66 -0.42
C GLU A 53 -19.29 -14.21 -1.04
N PRO A 54 -20.00 -15.12 -1.78
CA PRO A 54 -19.73 -16.55 -1.90
C PRO A 54 -18.65 -16.86 -2.94
N LEU A 55 -17.77 -17.83 -2.60
CA LEU A 55 -16.80 -18.40 -3.50
C LEU A 55 -17.28 -19.80 -3.90
N PHE A 56 -17.69 -19.97 -5.14
CA PHE A 56 -18.01 -21.29 -5.69
C PHE A 56 -16.71 -21.99 -6.09
N GLY A 57 -16.26 -22.94 -5.26
CA GLY A 57 -14.97 -23.61 -5.41
C GLY A 57 -13.80 -22.84 -4.76
N GLY A 58 -12.58 -23.08 -5.25
CA GLY A 58 -11.38 -22.39 -4.75
C GLY A 58 -11.32 -20.93 -5.23
N CYS A 59 -10.70 -20.07 -4.44
CA CYS A 59 -10.54 -18.67 -4.82
C CYS A 59 -9.52 -18.50 -5.97
N ARG A 60 -9.99 -18.15 -7.16
CA ARG A 60 -9.17 -17.98 -8.37
C ARG A 60 -8.13 -16.86 -8.25
N LEU A 61 -8.42 -15.80 -7.48
CA LEU A 61 -7.50 -14.66 -7.33
C LEU A 61 -6.18 -15.01 -6.65
N CYS A 62 -6.19 -15.96 -5.73
CA CYS A 62 -5.00 -16.31 -4.95
C CYS A 62 -4.51 -17.75 -5.18
N ALA A 63 -5.08 -18.47 -6.16
CA ALA A 63 -4.71 -19.86 -6.45
C ALA A 63 -3.22 -19.99 -6.78
N GLU A 64 -2.68 -19.08 -7.58
CA GLU A 64 -1.30 -19.11 -8.09
C GLU A 64 -0.32 -18.23 -7.29
N TRP A 65 -0.70 -17.81 -6.10
CA TRP A 65 0.21 -17.04 -5.25
C TRP A 65 1.39 -17.89 -4.79
N PRO A 66 2.61 -17.32 -4.67
CA PRO A 66 3.76 -18.03 -4.14
C PRO A 66 3.48 -18.56 -2.73
N ALA A 67 4.16 -19.64 -2.35
CA ALA A 67 3.92 -20.35 -1.09
C ALA A 67 4.09 -19.44 0.13
N ALA A 68 5.11 -18.59 0.13
CA ALA A 68 5.37 -17.65 1.21
C ALA A 68 4.27 -16.58 1.36
N PHE A 69 3.47 -16.29 0.30
CA PHE A 69 2.43 -15.25 0.35
C PHE A 69 1.12 -15.78 0.94
N GLY A 70 1.03 -15.71 2.25
CA GLY A 70 -0.06 -16.32 3.01
C GLY A 70 -1.35 -15.51 3.08
N ARG A 71 -1.27 -14.16 3.18
CA ARG A 71 -2.45 -13.34 3.45
C ARG A 71 -2.37 -11.94 2.85
N ALA A 72 -3.50 -11.44 2.33
CA ALA A 72 -3.69 -10.03 2.00
C ALA A 72 -4.99 -9.51 2.62
N ARG A 73 -4.97 -8.26 3.11
CA ARG A 73 -6.13 -7.56 3.66
C ARG A 73 -6.20 -6.14 3.13
N SER A 74 -7.44 -5.70 2.91
CA SER A 74 -7.74 -4.31 2.50
C SER A 74 -8.67 -3.69 3.53
N ALA A 75 -8.48 -2.41 3.83
CA ALA A 75 -9.26 -1.74 4.86
C ALA A 75 -10.68 -1.43 4.39
N VAL A 76 -10.82 -0.86 3.20
CA VAL A 76 -12.10 -0.34 2.71
C VAL A 76 -12.33 -0.71 1.24
N TRP A 77 -13.58 -0.66 0.82
CA TRP A 77 -13.93 -0.71 -0.60
C TRP A 77 -13.46 0.57 -1.31
N LEU A 78 -12.93 0.40 -2.52
CA LEU A 78 -12.44 1.53 -3.33
C LEU A 78 -13.62 2.15 -4.10
N ASP A 79 -14.49 2.82 -3.39
CA ASP A 79 -15.64 3.55 -3.94
C ASP A 79 -15.71 4.97 -3.40
N GLY A 80 -16.56 5.82 -4.00
CA GLY A 80 -16.83 7.18 -3.53
C GLY A 80 -15.59 7.91 -2.99
N GLY A 81 -15.71 8.46 -1.79
CA GLY A 81 -14.63 9.22 -1.15
C GLY A 81 -13.34 8.42 -0.88
N ALA A 82 -13.38 7.10 -0.77
CA ALA A 82 -12.17 6.29 -0.65
C ALA A 82 -11.36 6.31 -1.96
N ARG A 83 -12.04 6.26 -3.12
CA ARG A 83 -11.42 6.41 -4.45
C ARG A 83 -10.80 7.79 -4.62
N ASP A 84 -11.53 8.85 -4.21
CA ASP A 84 -11.05 10.23 -4.31
C ASP A 84 -9.81 10.45 -3.43
N ALA A 85 -9.78 9.89 -2.23
CA ALA A 85 -8.64 9.95 -1.33
C ALA A 85 -7.39 9.26 -1.94
N VAL A 86 -7.55 8.08 -2.56
CA VAL A 86 -6.47 7.41 -3.28
C VAL A 86 -6.04 8.21 -4.52
N HIS A 87 -6.98 8.83 -5.21
CA HIS A 87 -6.67 9.69 -6.35
C HIS A 87 -5.83 10.91 -5.92
N ALA A 88 -6.19 11.55 -4.81
CA ALA A 88 -5.43 12.66 -4.23
C ALA A 88 -4.01 12.22 -3.82
N LEU A 89 -3.85 11.01 -3.25
CA LEU A 89 -2.54 10.43 -2.96
C LEU A 89 -1.73 10.16 -4.22
N LYS A 90 -2.35 9.76 -5.33
CA LYS A 90 -1.63 9.40 -6.56
C LYS A 90 -1.32 10.58 -7.47
N TYR A 91 -2.22 11.53 -7.55
CA TYR A 91 -2.23 12.56 -8.60
C TYR A 91 -2.42 13.99 -8.08
N GLY A 92 -2.89 14.15 -6.85
CA GLY A 92 -3.15 15.47 -6.25
C GLY A 92 -1.93 16.12 -5.60
N GLY A 93 -0.74 15.51 -5.65
CA GLY A 93 0.45 16.06 -4.99
C GLY A 93 0.33 16.14 -3.45
N LEU A 94 -0.54 15.34 -2.84
CA LEU A 94 -0.88 15.39 -1.42
C LEU A 94 -0.39 14.13 -0.65
N PRO A 95 0.93 13.92 -0.49
CA PRO A 95 1.46 12.74 0.20
C PRO A 95 1.00 12.65 1.66
N ARG A 96 0.62 13.77 2.30
CA ARG A 96 0.15 13.81 3.69
C ARG A 96 -1.14 13.02 3.90
N ILE A 97 -1.99 12.85 2.87
CA ILE A 97 -3.24 12.07 2.98
C ILE A 97 -2.97 10.60 3.36
N ALA A 98 -1.75 10.09 3.12
CA ALA A 98 -1.34 8.77 3.57
C ALA A 98 -1.54 8.55 5.08
N THR A 99 -1.51 9.61 5.90
CA THR A 99 -1.76 9.54 7.34
C THR A 99 -3.23 9.21 7.65
N ASP A 100 -4.16 9.80 6.88
CA ASP A 100 -5.60 9.52 7.02
C ASP A 100 -5.94 8.11 6.51
N LEU A 101 -5.36 7.70 5.37
CA LEU A 101 -5.53 6.35 4.84
C LEU A 101 -4.98 5.29 5.80
N ALA A 102 -3.78 5.50 6.34
CA ALA A 102 -3.17 4.60 7.32
C ALA A 102 -4.03 4.45 8.59
N ALA A 103 -4.75 5.51 9.00
CA ALA A 103 -5.64 5.44 10.14
C ALA A 103 -6.76 4.41 9.96
N ALA A 104 -7.30 4.27 8.74
CA ALA A 104 -8.31 3.25 8.42
C ALA A 104 -7.73 1.83 8.35
N MET A 105 -6.42 1.68 8.19
CA MET A 105 -5.75 0.39 8.05
C MET A 105 -5.27 -0.21 9.39
N VAL A 106 -5.31 0.54 10.49
CA VAL A 106 -4.72 0.13 11.78
C VAL A 106 -5.30 -1.18 12.30
N GLY A 107 -6.60 -1.41 12.12
CA GLY A 107 -7.31 -2.60 12.60
C GLY A 107 -7.22 -3.82 11.68
N LEU A 108 -6.37 -3.81 10.65
CA LEU A 108 -6.23 -4.96 9.76
C LEU A 108 -5.55 -6.14 10.48
N ASP A 109 -6.16 -7.32 10.37
CA ASP A 109 -5.58 -8.58 10.86
C ASP A 109 -4.48 -9.06 9.92
N VAL A 110 -3.24 -9.00 10.39
CA VAL A 110 -2.04 -9.33 9.60
C VAL A 110 -1.15 -10.27 10.40
N PRO A 111 -0.92 -11.50 9.93
CA PRO A 111 0.01 -12.41 10.58
C PRO A 111 1.40 -11.82 10.72
N GLY A 112 1.99 -11.97 11.91
CA GLY A 112 3.35 -11.54 12.20
C GLY A 112 3.52 -10.02 12.35
N LEU A 113 2.44 -9.27 12.54
CA LEU A 113 2.52 -7.82 12.74
C LEU A 113 3.44 -7.43 13.91
N ASP A 114 3.43 -8.19 15.01
CA ASP A 114 4.20 -7.89 16.23
C ASP A 114 5.72 -7.89 16.03
N SER A 115 6.22 -8.60 15.03
CA SER A 115 7.66 -8.71 14.73
C SER A 115 8.02 -8.33 13.30
N GLY A 116 7.01 -8.03 12.46
CA GLY A 116 7.14 -7.85 11.02
C GLY A 116 7.89 -6.59 10.59
N LEU A 117 8.32 -6.63 9.34
CA LEU A 117 8.86 -5.48 8.59
C LEU A 117 7.84 -5.02 7.56
N LEU A 118 7.62 -3.72 7.48
CA LEU A 118 6.77 -3.12 6.45
C LEU A 118 7.60 -2.87 5.18
N ILE A 119 7.15 -3.44 4.07
CA ILE A 119 7.85 -3.38 2.79
C ILE A 119 6.96 -2.61 1.79
N PRO A 120 7.27 -1.36 1.48
CA PRO A 120 6.52 -0.61 0.47
C PRO A 120 6.72 -1.23 -0.91
N VAL A 121 5.64 -1.42 -1.65
CA VAL A 121 5.72 -1.83 -3.05
C VAL A 121 6.36 -0.71 -3.87
N PRO A 122 7.46 -0.97 -4.61
CA PRO A 122 8.16 0.09 -5.34
C PRO A 122 7.38 0.55 -6.57
N LEU A 123 7.40 1.86 -6.78
CA LEU A 123 6.86 2.51 -7.98
C LEU A 123 7.86 2.43 -9.13
N GLY A 124 7.38 2.35 -10.38
CA GLY A 124 8.23 2.45 -11.57
C GLY A 124 8.89 3.82 -11.69
N ARG A 125 10.08 3.87 -12.30
CA ARG A 125 10.92 5.08 -12.40
C ARG A 125 10.19 6.24 -13.08
N ALA A 126 9.50 5.99 -14.19
CA ALA A 126 8.76 7.03 -14.90
C ALA A 126 7.67 7.65 -14.02
N ARG A 127 6.88 6.82 -13.33
CA ARG A 127 5.85 7.29 -12.42
C ARG A 127 6.42 7.99 -11.19
N LEU A 128 7.58 7.53 -10.68
CA LEU A 128 8.24 8.18 -9.54
C LEU A 128 8.70 9.60 -9.92
N ARG A 129 9.29 9.78 -11.12
CA ARG A 129 9.66 11.12 -11.62
C ARG A 129 8.46 12.05 -11.77
N THR A 130 7.36 11.54 -12.36
CA THR A 130 6.15 12.37 -12.56
C THR A 130 5.45 12.72 -11.25
N ARG A 131 5.39 11.77 -10.30
CA ARG A 131 4.66 11.93 -9.03
C ARG A 131 5.50 12.59 -7.94
N GLY A 132 6.83 12.48 -8.01
CA GLY A 132 7.77 12.99 -7.00
C GLY A 132 7.89 12.13 -5.74
N TYR A 133 7.07 11.09 -5.57
CA TYR A 133 7.11 10.18 -4.41
C TYR A 133 6.47 8.83 -4.71
N ASN A 134 6.82 7.83 -3.88
CA ASN A 134 6.14 6.53 -3.88
C ASN A 134 4.99 6.56 -2.85
N GLN A 135 3.75 6.39 -3.32
CA GLN A 135 2.54 6.39 -2.47
C GLN A 135 2.57 5.25 -1.45
N SER A 136 3.05 4.07 -1.84
CA SER A 136 3.12 2.89 -0.96
C SER A 136 4.14 3.11 0.15
N GLU A 137 5.24 3.83 -0.11
CA GLU A 137 6.21 4.25 0.90
C GLU A 137 5.61 5.25 1.89
N ARG A 138 4.88 6.27 1.40
CA ARG A 138 4.20 7.23 2.28
C ARG A 138 3.22 6.53 3.21
N LEU A 139 2.47 5.58 2.67
CA LEU A 139 1.51 4.78 3.42
C LEU A 139 2.21 3.85 4.44
N ALA A 140 3.27 3.15 4.02
CA ALA A 140 4.06 2.28 4.89
C ALA A 140 4.68 3.07 6.07
N ARG A 141 5.24 4.26 5.82
CA ARG A 141 5.78 5.12 6.88
C ARG A 141 4.70 5.59 7.85
N ALA A 142 3.50 5.92 7.35
CA ALA A 142 2.37 6.31 8.19
C ALA A 142 1.87 5.14 9.07
N LEU A 143 1.79 3.93 8.51
CA LEU A 143 1.46 2.70 9.23
C LEU A 143 2.56 2.32 10.22
N GLY A 144 3.83 2.40 9.82
CA GLY A 144 4.97 2.08 10.66
C GLY A 144 4.98 2.86 11.98
N ARG A 145 4.64 4.15 11.91
CA ARG A 145 4.48 4.98 13.11
C ARG A 145 3.32 4.53 14.01
N ARG A 146 2.22 4.07 13.42
CA ARG A 146 1.02 3.63 14.17
C ARG A 146 1.18 2.25 14.80
N TRP A 147 1.84 1.36 14.09
CA TRP A 147 2.07 -0.03 14.51
C TRP A 147 3.39 -0.21 15.29
N GLY A 148 4.23 0.83 15.37
CA GLY A 148 5.56 0.71 15.96
C GLY A 148 6.46 -0.25 15.15
N ARG A 149 6.31 -0.29 13.82
CA ARG A 149 7.04 -1.24 12.96
C ARG A 149 8.01 -0.53 12.04
N PRO A 150 9.21 -1.10 11.83
CA PRO A 150 10.17 -0.56 10.89
C PRO A 150 9.70 -0.72 9.45
N VAL A 151 10.02 0.28 8.63
CA VAL A 151 9.79 0.28 7.19
C VAL A 151 11.12 0.04 6.51
N VAL A 152 11.21 -0.98 5.67
CA VAL A 152 12.44 -1.38 5.00
C VAL A 152 12.20 -1.50 3.50
N ASP A 153 13.10 -0.93 2.72
CA ASP A 153 13.00 -0.89 1.26
C ASP A 153 13.76 -2.08 0.67
N LEU A 154 13.14 -3.26 0.70
CA LEU A 154 13.72 -4.54 0.25
C LEU A 154 13.58 -4.78 -1.26
N LEU A 155 12.67 -4.10 -1.93
CA LEU A 155 12.32 -4.36 -3.31
C LEU A 155 12.73 -3.22 -4.25
N VAL A 156 13.05 -3.56 -5.47
CA VAL A 156 13.16 -2.61 -6.59
C VAL A 156 12.24 -3.03 -7.72
N ARG A 157 11.72 -2.06 -8.45
CA ARG A 157 11.00 -2.32 -9.70
C ARG A 157 11.99 -2.25 -10.84
N THR A 158 12.19 -3.37 -11.51
CA THR A 158 13.24 -3.57 -12.54
C THR A 158 12.87 -2.98 -13.89
N ARG A 159 11.55 -2.90 -14.18
CA ARG A 159 11.02 -2.33 -15.42
C ARG A 159 9.75 -1.52 -15.19
N ASP A 160 9.54 -0.49 -15.98
CA ASP A 160 8.25 0.19 -16.01
C ASP A 160 7.21 -0.71 -16.71
N THR A 161 6.01 -0.72 -16.18
CA THR A 161 4.88 -1.48 -16.71
C THR A 161 3.76 -0.52 -17.11
N ALA A 162 2.93 -0.89 -18.08
CA ALA A 162 1.78 -0.09 -18.49
C ALA A 162 0.83 0.22 -17.32
N ALA A 163 0.01 1.24 -17.45
CA ALA A 163 -1.02 1.55 -16.46
C ALA A 163 -2.04 0.41 -16.41
N GLN A 164 -2.27 -0.15 -15.22
CA GLN A 164 -3.16 -1.32 -15.03
C GLN A 164 -4.65 -0.98 -15.16
N THR A 165 -5.02 0.31 -15.17
CA THR A 165 -6.42 0.75 -15.18
C THR A 165 -7.18 0.35 -16.45
N ALA A 166 -6.49 0.15 -17.57
CA ALA A 166 -7.06 -0.22 -18.86
C ALA A 166 -6.87 -1.70 -19.23
N LEU A 167 -6.30 -2.53 -18.33
CA LEU A 167 -5.94 -3.93 -18.62
C LEU A 167 -6.97 -4.90 -18.03
N THR A 168 -7.23 -6.01 -18.76
CA THR A 168 -7.97 -7.16 -18.22
C THR A 168 -7.22 -7.81 -17.05
N PRO A 169 -7.87 -8.63 -16.22
CA PRO A 169 -7.20 -9.33 -15.11
C PRO A 169 -5.98 -10.14 -15.53
N GLU A 170 -6.08 -10.90 -16.62
CA GLU A 170 -5.00 -11.73 -17.19
C GLU A 170 -3.85 -10.84 -17.70
N ALA A 171 -4.19 -9.75 -18.41
CA ALA A 171 -3.20 -8.79 -18.89
C ALA A 171 -2.48 -8.08 -17.75
N ARG A 172 -3.13 -7.89 -16.59
CA ARG A 172 -2.48 -7.34 -15.38
C ARG A 172 -1.43 -8.30 -14.81
N LEU A 173 -1.71 -9.61 -14.80
CA LEU A 173 -0.72 -10.62 -14.37
C LEU A 173 0.50 -10.61 -15.29
N ALA A 174 0.28 -10.71 -16.60
CA ALA A 174 1.37 -10.68 -17.58
C ALA A 174 2.18 -9.36 -17.55
N ASN A 175 1.49 -8.23 -17.32
CA ASN A 175 2.13 -6.91 -17.28
C ASN A 175 3.12 -6.76 -16.12
N VAL A 176 2.92 -7.43 -14.97
CA VAL A 176 3.79 -7.29 -13.80
C VAL A 176 4.77 -8.46 -13.62
N ALA A 177 4.68 -9.53 -14.41
CA ALA A 177 5.56 -10.68 -14.31
C ALA A 177 7.04 -10.26 -14.44
N GLY A 178 7.91 -10.64 -13.48
CA GLY A 178 9.33 -10.28 -13.43
C GLY A 178 9.62 -8.79 -13.20
N ALA A 179 8.59 -7.99 -12.79
CA ALA A 179 8.78 -6.55 -12.61
C ALA A 179 9.45 -6.17 -11.29
N PHE A 180 9.66 -7.10 -10.37
CA PHE A 180 10.26 -6.83 -9.07
C PHE A 180 11.48 -7.73 -8.83
N ALA A 181 12.46 -7.20 -8.11
CA ALA A 181 13.62 -7.95 -7.61
C ALA A 181 13.99 -7.46 -6.21
N MET A 182 14.72 -8.30 -5.48
CA MET A 182 15.36 -7.85 -4.24
C MET A 182 16.36 -6.72 -4.53
N ARG A 183 16.35 -5.73 -3.65
CA ARG A 183 17.39 -4.69 -3.66
C ARG A 183 18.71 -5.32 -3.25
N ASN A 184 19.67 -5.33 -4.14
CA ASN A 184 21.05 -5.77 -3.89
C ASN A 184 22.02 -4.75 -4.54
N ASP A 185 23.33 -4.95 -4.34
CA ASP A 185 24.37 -4.05 -4.87
C ASP A 185 24.32 -3.90 -6.40
N LYS A 186 23.79 -4.87 -7.14
CA LYS A 186 23.61 -4.80 -8.61
C LYS A 186 22.54 -3.78 -9.03
N TYR A 187 21.52 -3.55 -8.20
CA TYR A 187 20.43 -2.61 -8.47
C TYR A 187 20.56 -1.32 -7.67
N GLY A 188 21.79 -0.94 -7.31
CA GLY A 188 22.14 0.24 -6.53
C GLY A 188 21.54 1.54 -7.06
N MET A 189 20.25 1.73 -6.87
CA MET A 189 19.60 3.02 -7.01
C MET A 189 19.76 3.78 -5.70
N ARG A 190 20.69 4.73 -5.71
CA ARG A 190 20.85 5.71 -4.67
C ARG A 190 19.59 6.58 -4.64
N ASN A 191 18.97 6.70 -3.48
CA ASN A 191 18.10 7.83 -3.21
C ASN A 191 19.01 9.07 -3.12
N GLU A 192 18.70 10.12 -3.87
CA GLU A 192 19.36 11.41 -3.73
C GLU A 192 19.29 11.84 -2.26
N GLY A 193 20.47 12.01 -1.62
CA GLY A 193 20.59 12.39 -0.21
C GLY A 193 21.16 11.34 0.74
N GLN A 194 21.46 10.10 0.31
CA GLN A 194 22.17 9.14 1.14
C GLN A 194 23.69 9.20 0.90
N PRO A 195 24.52 9.18 1.98
CA PRO A 195 25.97 9.21 1.83
C PRO A 195 26.49 7.99 1.08
N ALA A 196 27.52 8.20 0.26
CA ALA A 196 28.06 7.24 -0.71
C ALA A 196 28.63 5.93 -0.10
N ASN A 197 28.74 5.83 1.23
CA ASN A 197 29.42 4.74 1.95
C ASN A 197 28.48 3.81 2.74
N SER A 198 27.16 3.94 2.65
CA SER A 198 26.28 2.91 3.19
C SER A 198 26.08 1.84 2.14
N ALA A 199 26.94 0.83 2.12
CA ALA A 199 26.63 -0.47 1.56
C ALA A 199 25.43 -1.01 2.34
N PHE A 200 24.21 -0.73 1.87
CA PHE A 200 22.97 -1.19 2.49
C PHE A 200 22.85 -2.69 2.18
N ARG A 201 23.65 -3.49 2.89
CA ARG A 201 23.47 -4.95 2.89
C ARG A 201 22.22 -5.22 3.71
N ILE A 202 21.19 -5.69 3.04
CA ILE A 202 20.02 -6.27 3.71
C ILE A 202 20.53 -7.51 4.45
N PRO A 203 20.51 -7.54 5.78
CA PRO A 203 20.94 -8.73 6.50
C PRO A 203 19.98 -9.87 6.14
N HIS A 204 20.50 -11.07 5.90
CA HIS A 204 19.69 -12.28 5.69
C HIS A 204 18.64 -12.48 6.79
N SER A 205 18.95 -12.07 8.01
CA SER A 205 18.02 -12.05 9.15
C SER A 205 16.73 -11.22 8.91
N ALA A 206 16.74 -10.28 7.97
CA ALA A 206 15.52 -9.55 7.60
C ALA A 206 14.50 -10.45 6.89
N LEU A 207 14.95 -11.44 6.10
CA LEU A 207 14.08 -12.39 5.38
C LEU A 207 13.50 -13.50 6.29
N GLU A 208 14.08 -13.68 7.46
CA GLU A 208 13.58 -14.62 8.47
C GLU A 208 12.37 -14.06 9.24
N ARG A 209 12.22 -12.72 9.22
CA ARG A 209 11.10 -12.03 9.86
C ARG A 209 9.87 -12.05 8.95
N PRO A 210 8.64 -11.97 9.51
CA PRO A 210 7.45 -11.72 8.71
C PRO A 210 7.59 -10.43 7.90
N LEU A 211 7.33 -10.50 6.59
CA LEU A 211 7.37 -9.36 5.69
C LEU A 211 5.94 -8.94 5.33
N ILE A 212 5.63 -7.66 5.48
CA ILE A 212 4.29 -7.12 5.23
C ILE A 212 4.38 -6.11 4.09
N LEU A 213 3.99 -6.52 2.90
CA LEU A 213 3.88 -5.65 1.74
C LEU A 213 2.81 -4.58 1.99
N VAL A 214 3.13 -3.34 1.66
CA VAL A 214 2.19 -2.21 1.77
C VAL A 214 1.98 -1.60 0.40
N ASP A 215 0.71 -1.53 -0.03
CA ASP A 215 0.31 -0.83 -1.25
C ASP A 215 -0.98 -0.04 -1.01
N ASP A 216 -1.37 0.80 -1.95
CA ASP A 216 -2.57 1.63 -1.80
C ASP A 216 -3.86 0.89 -2.19
N VAL A 217 -3.84 0.06 -3.24
CA VAL A 217 -5.05 -0.60 -3.78
C VAL A 217 -4.78 -2.06 -4.15
N PHE A 218 -5.67 -2.93 -3.67
CA PHE A 218 -5.80 -4.28 -4.15
C PHE A 218 -6.85 -4.33 -5.28
N THR A 219 -6.44 -4.75 -6.47
CA THR A 219 -7.36 -5.06 -7.59
C THR A 219 -7.42 -6.59 -7.78
N THR A 220 -6.62 -7.17 -8.66
CA THR A 220 -6.46 -8.62 -8.82
C THR A 220 -5.41 -9.21 -7.87
N GLY A 221 -4.65 -8.39 -7.19
CA GLY A 221 -3.50 -8.83 -6.37
C GLY A 221 -2.22 -9.13 -7.16
N ALA A 222 -2.23 -8.97 -8.49
CA ALA A 222 -1.09 -9.30 -9.36
C ALA A 222 0.22 -8.61 -8.94
N THR A 223 0.16 -7.32 -8.62
CA THR A 223 1.32 -6.55 -8.15
C THR A 223 1.89 -7.11 -6.84
N LEU A 224 1.01 -7.41 -5.88
CA LEU A 224 1.40 -7.95 -4.58
C LEU A 224 1.93 -9.38 -4.69
N ALA A 225 1.30 -10.22 -5.53
CA ALA A 225 1.76 -11.58 -5.77
C ALA A 225 3.15 -11.60 -6.41
N GLU A 226 3.41 -10.70 -7.36
CA GLU A 226 4.72 -10.63 -8.02
C GLU A 226 5.81 -10.04 -7.10
N ALA A 227 5.47 -9.03 -6.29
CA ALA A 227 6.35 -8.52 -5.25
C ALA A 227 6.68 -9.61 -4.20
N ALA A 228 5.67 -10.38 -3.79
CA ALA A 228 5.84 -11.52 -2.89
C ALA A 228 6.69 -12.63 -3.52
N ARG A 229 6.54 -12.90 -4.82
CA ARG A 229 7.35 -13.89 -5.55
C ARG A 229 8.83 -13.50 -5.53
N ALA A 230 9.17 -12.23 -5.71
CA ALA A 230 10.55 -11.76 -5.62
C ALA A 230 11.14 -11.94 -4.21
N LEU A 231 10.33 -11.76 -3.16
CA LEU A 231 10.73 -12.00 -1.77
C LEU A 231 10.87 -13.50 -1.47
N ASP A 232 9.95 -14.35 -1.95
CA ASP A 232 9.95 -15.80 -1.81
C ASP A 232 11.21 -16.40 -2.46
N GLN A 233 11.51 -15.98 -3.70
CA GLN A 233 12.73 -16.38 -4.42
C GLN A 233 14.04 -15.97 -3.71
N ALA A 234 13.98 -14.90 -2.91
CA ALA A 234 15.08 -14.45 -2.07
C ALA A 234 15.18 -15.19 -0.73
N GLY A 235 14.23 -16.09 -0.42
CA GLY A 235 14.22 -16.92 0.79
C GLY A 235 13.30 -16.40 1.91
N ALA A 236 12.41 -15.45 1.65
CA ALA A 236 11.41 -15.02 2.63
C ALA A 236 10.43 -16.16 2.91
N ARG A 237 10.18 -16.44 4.20
CA ARG A 237 9.31 -17.55 4.64
C ARG A 237 7.85 -17.14 4.83
N THR A 238 7.62 -15.91 5.23
CA THR A 238 6.28 -15.41 5.55
C THR A 238 6.10 -14.02 4.98
N VAL A 239 5.20 -13.91 3.99
CA VAL A 239 4.82 -12.66 3.35
C VAL A 239 3.31 -12.46 3.51
N SER A 240 2.94 -11.29 3.97
CA SER A 240 1.56 -10.80 4.01
C SER A 240 1.46 -9.49 3.25
N ALA A 241 0.26 -9.00 2.99
CA ALA A 241 0.07 -7.70 2.38
C ALA A 241 -1.09 -6.93 3.02
N VAL A 242 -0.97 -5.61 3.04
CA VAL A 242 -2.04 -4.69 3.42
C VAL A 242 -2.21 -3.61 2.38
N THR A 243 -3.48 -3.27 2.11
CA THR A 243 -3.82 -2.14 1.23
C THR A 243 -4.90 -1.28 1.88
N PHE A 244 -4.95 -0.01 1.51
CA PHE A 244 -6.05 0.85 1.92
C PHE A 244 -7.34 0.44 1.23
N GLY A 245 -7.36 0.41 -0.11
CA GLY A 245 -8.55 0.17 -0.89
C GLY A 245 -8.60 -1.21 -1.56
N ARG A 246 -9.81 -1.78 -1.65
CA ARG A 246 -10.11 -2.95 -2.47
C ARG A 246 -11.03 -2.55 -3.62
N ALA A 247 -10.57 -2.75 -4.84
CA ALA A 247 -11.43 -2.56 -6.01
C ALA A 247 -12.39 -3.75 -6.18
N VAL A 248 -13.62 -3.47 -6.56
CA VAL A 248 -14.54 -4.50 -7.06
C VAL A 248 -14.05 -4.95 -8.42
N VAL A 249 -13.91 -6.24 -8.62
CA VAL A 249 -13.54 -6.84 -9.90
C VAL A 249 -14.73 -7.66 -10.35
N PRO A 250 -15.53 -7.18 -11.34
CA PRO A 250 -16.80 -7.79 -11.73
C PRO A 250 -16.70 -9.25 -12.14
N ASP A 251 -15.57 -9.64 -12.78
CA ASP A 251 -15.38 -10.98 -13.34
C ASP A 251 -15.02 -12.06 -12.31
N PHE A 252 -14.98 -11.71 -11.02
CA PHE A 252 -14.64 -12.63 -9.93
C PHE A 252 -15.71 -12.66 -8.83
N THR A 253 -16.87 -12.05 -9.08
CA THR A 253 -18.05 -12.10 -8.18
C THR A 253 -19.07 -13.10 -8.67
#